data_b0937bafeef52c0d80619ba252590778
#
_entry.id   b0937bafeef52c0d80619ba252590778
#
_cell.length_a   1.000
_cell.length_b   1.000
_cell.length_c   1.000
_cell.angle_alpha   90.00
_cell.angle_beta   90.00
_cell.angle_gamma   90.00
#
_symmetry.space_group_name_H-M   'P 1'
#
loop_
_entity.id
_entity.type
_entity.pdbx_description
1 polymer ?
#
loop_
_entity_poly.entity_id
_entity_poly.type
_entity_poly.pdbx_seq_one_letter_code
_entity_poly.pdbx_strand_id
1 'polypeptide(L)'
;MHYFCMSNWFIALLLLAAPAFAQERPTAYEAMRTVGTQLKRDYINHVISVTGTNGSPQPETWKILIDDPGARGGVREIEVSNGRINSERTPLRSAVEGSLGAVIDTSKLNLDSSGAFTLAQQTADKSHVTFATADYTLRVDERGNPIWRVALQGQNGASVGTIFLGSNHGTVTRTEGLFSGGDRTATVDEQSDEQVSQEADEDDDGDTNIVKLRIKRAFRQARDDVKRTFFKVRRSFVDFFQDK
;
A
#
# COMPACT_ATOMS: atom_id res chain seq x y z
N MET A 1 1.72 -26.70 -66.42
CA MET A 1 0.66 -26.28 -65.46
C MET A 1 1.08 -26.72 -64.06
N HIS A 2 1.76 -25.85 -63.31
CA HIS A 2 2.07 -26.10 -61.89
C HIS A 2 1.61 -24.89 -61.13
N TYR A 3 0.46 -24.98 -60.50
CA TYR A 3 0.03 -24.05 -59.45
C TYR A 3 0.51 -24.59 -58.09
N PHE A 4 1.61 -24.00 -57.62
CA PHE A 4 2.16 -24.31 -56.30
C PHE A 4 1.44 -23.51 -55.26
N CYS A 5 0.84 -24.24 -54.30
CA CYS A 5 0.01 -23.78 -53.20
C CYS A 5 0.86 -23.03 -52.18
N MET A 6 0.87 -21.68 -52.20
CA MET A 6 1.53 -20.81 -51.22
C MET A 6 0.50 -20.20 -50.24
N SER A 7 -0.28 -21.00 -49.56
CA SER A 7 -1.34 -20.40 -48.69
C SER A 7 -1.34 -20.87 -47.25
N ASN A 8 -0.38 -21.66 -46.79
CA ASN A 8 -0.46 -22.19 -45.39
C ASN A 8 0.57 -21.65 -44.40
N TRP A 9 1.41 -20.70 -44.80
CA TRP A 9 2.46 -20.20 -43.88
C TRP A 9 2.10 -18.96 -43.10
N PHE A 10 1.03 -18.25 -43.46
CA PHE A 10 0.58 -17.06 -42.76
C PHE A 10 -0.29 -17.33 -41.51
N ILE A 11 -0.83 -18.52 -41.38
CA ILE A 11 -1.70 -18.89 -40.24
C ILE A 11 -0.88 -19.30 -39.00
N ALA A 12 0.34 -19.77 -39.19
CA ALA A 12 1.20 -20.22 -38.07
C ALA A 12 1.86 -19.08 -37.29
N LEU A 13 1.92 -17.85 -37.84
CA LEU A 13 2.58 -16.72 -37.16
C LEU A 13 1.66 -15.92 -36.21
N LEU A 14 0.36 -16.15 -36.27
CA LEU A 14 -0.66 -15.42 -35.49
C LEU A 14 -0.93 -16.04 -34.09
N LEU A 15 -0.40 -17.23 -33.82
CA LEU A 15 -0.62 -17.96 -32.57
C LEU A 15 0.46 -17.71 -31.49
N LEU A 16 1.51 -16.92 -31.79
CA LEU A 16 2.61 -16.63 -30.85
C LEU A 16 2.52 -15.29 -30.14
N ALA A 17 1.47 -14.50 -30.37
CA ALA A 17 1.17 -13.34 -29.53
C ALA A 17 0.34 -13.77 -28.32
N ALA A 18 0.90 -14.62 -27.45
CA ALA A 18 0.38 -14.77 -26.11
C ALA A 18 0.50 -13.40 -25.45
N PRO A 19 -0.61 -12.76 -24.99
CA PRO A 19 -0.50 -11.54 -24.22
C PRO A 19 0.38 -11.88 -23.02
N ALA A 20 1.53 -11.22 -22.91
CA ALA A 20 2.31 -11.22 -21.69
C ALA A 20 1.42 -10.55 -20.63
N PHE A 21 0.64 -11.32 -19.93
CA PHE A 21 -0.02 -10.85 -18.71
C PHE A 21 1.12 -10.42 -17.80
N ALA A 22 1.31 -9.11 -17.65
CA ALA A 22 2.17 -8.56 -16.64
C ALA A 22 1.63 -9.11 -15.32
N GLN A 23 2.38 -10.04 -14.73
CA GLN A 23 1.99 -10.66 -13.47
C GLN A 23 2.00 -9.55 -12.43
N GLU A 24 0.82 -9.16 -11.96
CA GLU A 24 0.69 -8.14 -10.93
C GLU A 24 1.48 -8.60 -9.71
N ARG A 25 2.39 -7.74 -9.23
CA ARG A 25 3.17 -8.05 -8.02
C ARG A 25 2.24 -8.14 -6.83
N PRO A 26 2.45 -9.11 -5.92
CA PRO A 26 1.57 -9.30 -4.78
C PRO A 26 1.58 -8.08 -3.85
N THR A 27 0.44 -7.78 -3.30
CA THR A 27 0.26 -6.78 -2.26
C THR A 27 0.76 -7.30 -0.92
N ALA A 28 0.86 -6.43 0.08
CA ALA A 28 1.24 -6.82 1.44
C ALA A 28 0.25 -7.82 2.04
N TYR A 29 -1.05 -7.68 1.76
CA TYR A 29 -2.06 -8.63 2.25
C TYR A 29 -1.93 -9.99 1.59
N GLU A 30 -1.66 -10.04 0.30
CA GLU A 30 -1.40 -11.28 -0.40
C GLU A 30 -0.14 -11.96 0.11
N ALA A 31 0.90 -11.20 0.46
CA ALA A 31 2.11 -11.72 1.08
C ALA A 31 1.82 -12.30 2.47
N MET A 32 1.08 -11.59 3.33
CA MET A 32 0.65 -12.13 4.63
C MET A 32 -0.22 -13.38 4.47
N ARG A 33 -1.16 -13.37 3.52
CA ARG A 33 -1.99 -14.53 3.21
C ARG A 33 -1.14 -15.74 2.77
N THR A 34 -0.10 -15.50 1.98
CA THR A 34 0.85 -16.55 1.59
C THR A 34 1.52 -17.19 2.81
N VAL A 35 1.96 -16.40 3.78
CA VAL A 35 2.52 -16.89 5.04
C VAL A 35 1.49 -17.74 5.80
N GLY A 36 0.26 -17.23 5.95
CA GLY A 36 -0.81 -17.95 6.64
C GLY A 36 -1.20 -19.28 5.99
N THR A 37 -1.11 -19.37 4.65
CA THR A 37 -1.49 -20.57 3.90
C THR A 37 -0.36 -21.58 3.75
N GLN A 38 0.87 -21.11 3.52
CA GLN A 38 2.01 -21.99 3.24
C GLN A 38 2.77 -22.43 4.49
N LEU A 39 2.74 -21.65 5.57
CA LEU A 39 3.36 -22.01 6.85
C LEU A 39 2.31 -22.28 7.92
N LYS A 40 1.87 -21.25 8.62
CA LYS A 40 0.97 -21.38 9.75
C LYS A 40 0.04 -20.17 9.82
N ARG A 41 -1.26 -20.43 9.85
CA ARG A 41 -2.30 -19.39 9.94
C ARG A 41 -2.12 -18.48 11.15
N ASP A 42 -1.76 -19.07 12.27
CA ASP A 42 -1.55 -18.37 13.52
C ASP A 42 -0.45 -17.30 13.47
N TYR A 43 0.54 -17.45 12.57
CA TYR A 43 1.60 -16.44 12.39
C TYR A 43 1.08 -15.06 12.03
N ILE A 44 -0.09 -14.98 11.39
CA ILE A 44 -0.69 -13.70 11.01
C ILE A 44 -1.15 -12.89 12.22
N ASN A 45 -1.51 -13.56 13.31
CA ASN A 45 -1.89 -12.92 14.57
C ASN A 45 -0.69 -12.39 15.36
N HIS A 46 0.53 -12.70 14.92
CA HIS A 46 1.78 -12.33 15.57
C HIS A 46 2.67 -11.43 14.72
N VAL A 47 2.14 -10.86 13.64
CA VAL A 47 2.90 -9.96 12.76
C VAL A 47 3.26 -8.68 13.51
N ILE A 48 4.56 -8.32 13.53
CA ILE A 48 5.08 -7.08 14.12
C ILE A 48 5.20 -6.00 13.03
N SER A 49 5.71 -6.38 11.87
CA SER A 49 5.87 -5.45 10.74
C SER A 49 5.82 -6.16 9.40
N VAL A 50 5.42 -5.40 8.37
CA VAL A 50 5.51 -5.80 6.97
C VAL A 50 6.23 -4.69 6.22
N THR A 51 7.32 -5.04 5.53
CA THR A 51 8.15 -4.08 4.80
C THR A 51 8.35 -4.52 3.36
N GLY A 52 8.43 -3.56 2.46
CA GLY A 52 8.78 -3.80 1.07
C GLY A 52 9.42 -2.55 0.48
N THR A 53 10.43 -2.73 -0.36
CA THR A 53 11.23 -1.63 -0.92
C THR A 53 11.11 -1.57 -2.43
N ASN A 54 11.36 -0.38 -2.98
CA ASN A 54 11.39 -0.13 -4.42
C ASN A 54 10.09 -0.54 -5.17
N GLY A 55 8.93 -0.33 -4.53
CA GLY A 55 7.64 -0.62 -5.16
C GLY A 55 7.28 0.36 -6.27
N SER A 56 6.83 -0.19 -7.42
CA SER A 56 6.31 0.60 -8.53
C SER A 56 5.17 -0.21 -9.23
N PRO A 57 3.93 -0.14 -8.77
CA PRO A 57 3.44 0.35 -7.48
C PRO A 57 3.75 -0.59 -6.29
N GLN A 58 3.97 -1.90 -6.53
CA GLN A 58 4.21 -2.89 -5.47
C GLN A 58 5.67 -3.35 -5.49
N PRO A 59 6.26 -3.63 -4.31
CA PRO A 59 7.56 -4.26 -4.17
C PRO A 59 7.59 -5.64 -4.83
N GLU A 60 8.78 -6.07 -5.24
CA GLU A 60 9.00 -7.44 -5.71
C GLU A 60 8.98 -8.44 -4.55
N THR A 61 9.50 -8.02 -3.41
CA THR A 61 9.62 -8.85 -2.21
C THR A 61 9.05 -8.13 -0.99
N TRP A 62 8.24 -8.85 -0.24
CA TRP A 62 7.74 -8.45 1.07
C TRP A 62 8.48 -9.20 2.17
N LYS A 63 8.93 -8.47 3.17
CA LYS A 63 9.53 -8.99 4.38
C LYS A 63 8.52 -8.87 5.52
N ILE A 64 8.18 -9.99 6.14
CA ILE A 64 7.20 -10.09 7.22
C ILE A 64 7.94 -10.52 8.48
N LEU A 65 7.85 -9.71 9.51
CA LEU A 65 8.45 -10.00 10.80
C LEU A 65 7.35 -10.43 11.79
N ILE A 66 7.58 -11.57 12.44
CA ILE A 66 6.60 -12.23 13.31
C ILE A 66 7.21 -12.37 14.72
N ASP A 67 6.43 -12.04 15.73
CA ASP A 67 6.72 -12.39 17.12
C ASP A 67 6.56 -13.90 17.30
N ASP A 68 7.66 -14.60 17.51
CA ASP A 68 7.69 -16.06 17.66
C ASP A 68 8.51 -16.45 18.90
N PRO A 69 7.87 -16.53 20.06
CA PRO A 69 8.54 -16.94 21.28
C PRO A 69 9.18 -18.34 21.21
N GLY A 70 8.71 -19.20 20.29
CA GLY A 70 9.27 -20.52 20.04
C GLY A 70 10.54 -20.48 19.17
N ALA A 71 10.83 -19.39 18.48
CA ALA A 71 12.04 -19.21 17.72
C ALA A 71 13.22 -18.86 18.66
N ARG A 72 14.43 -19.38 18.35
CA ARG A 72 15.62 -19.13 19.18
C ARG A 72 15.91 -17.64 19.41
N GLY A 73 15.58 -16.77 18.44
CA GLY A 73 15.78 -15.33 18.53
C GLY A 73 14.56 -14.56 19.02
N GLY A 74 13.43 -15.22 19.30
CA GLY A 74 12.17 -14.60 19.69
C GLY A 74 11.41 -13.93 18.54
N VAL A 75 11.94 -13.98 17.32
CA VAL A 75 11.30 -13.47 16.10
C VAL A 75 11.59 -14.38 14.92
N ARG A 76 10.66 -14.37 13.96
CA ARG A 76 10.75 -15.03 12.67
C ARG A 76 10.63 -14.01 11.57
N GLU A 77 11.57 -14.02 10.64
CA GLU A 77 11.55 -13.17 9.44
C GLU A 77 11.26 -14.04 8.23
N ILE A 78 10.25 -13.65 7.45
CA ILE A 78 9.80 -14.38 6.26
C ILE A 78 9.84 -13.43 5.09
N GLU A 79 10.47 -13.85 4.00
CA GLU A 79 10.46 -13.13 2.73
C GLU A 79 9.51 -13.82 1.75
N VAL A 80 8.60 -13.02 1.18
CA VAL A 80 7.60 -13.47 0.21
C VAL A 80 7.79 -12.70 -1.09
N SER A 81 7.94 -13.40 -2.20
CA SER A 81 7.88 -12.80 -3.54
C SER A 81 7.08 -13.68 -4.50
N ASN A 82 6.40 -13.08 -5.44
CA ASN A 82 5.58 -13.78 -6.44
C ASN A 82 4.60 -14.81 -5.83
N GLY A 83 4.04 -14.49 -4.65
CA GLY A 83 3.11 -15.38 -3.95
C GLY A 83 3.74 -16.65 -3.35
N ARG A 84 5.05 -16.68 -3.15
CA ARG A 84 5.81 -17.79 -2.57
C ARG A 84 6.75 -17.31 -1.47
N ILE A 85 6.99 -18.18 -0.51
CA ILE A 85 8.00 -17.95 0.52
C ILE A 85 9.37 -18.25 -0.10
N ASN A 86 10.23 -17.23 -0.10
CA ASN A 86 11.61 -17.35 -0.61
C ASN A 86 12.59 -17.68 0.50
N SER A 87 12.37 -17.12 1.68
CA SER A 87 13.28 -17.30 2.81
C SER A 87 12.50 -17.26 4.12
N GLU A 88 12.97 -18.06 5.07
CA GLU A 88 12.49 -18.11 6.44
C GLU A 88 13.70 -18.21 7.35
N ARG A 89 13.84 -17.28 8.30
CA ARG A 89 14.94 -17.28 9.26
C ARG A 89 14.49 -16.80 10.63
N THR A 90 15.23 -17.19 11.65
CA THR A 90 14.96 -16.84 13.06
C THR A 90 16.14 -16.05 13.63
N PRO A 91 16.30 -14.77 13.23
CA PRO A 91 17.38 -13.93 13.75
C PRO A 91 17.16 -13.61 15.23
N LEU A 92 18.22 -13.12 15.89
CA LEU A 92 18.06 -12.54 17.23
C LEU A 92 17.20 -11.27 17.13
N ARG A 93 16.24 -11.10 18.04
CA ARG A 93 15.34 -9.93 18.08
C ARG A 93 16.12 -8.62 18.09
N SER A 94 17.20 -8.53 18.86
CA SER A 94 18.06 -7.35 18.94
C SER A 94 18.81 -7.01 17.65
N ALA A 95 18.90 -7.95 16.71
CA ALA A 95 19.60 -7.75 15.45
C ALA A 95 18.65 -7.32 14.28
N VAL A 96 17.35 -7.23 14.53
CA VAL A 96 16.37 -6.91 13.50
C VAL A 96 15.70 -5.57 13.81
N GLU A 97 15.81 -4.64 12.87
CA GLU A 97 15.12 -3.35 12.97
C GLU A 97 13.61 -3.55 13.00
N GLY A 98 12.94 -2.80 13.89
CA GLY A 98 11.47 -2.88 14.05
C GLY A 98 10.97 -4.08 14.86
N SER A 99 11.85 -4.97 15.32
CA SER A 99 11.47 -6.17 16.09
C SER A 99 10.93 -5.89 17.49
N LEU A 100 11.16 -4.71 18.04
CA LEU A 100 10.65 -4.24 19.33
C LEU A 100 9.23 -3.66 19.24
N GLY A 101 8.66 -3.62 18.03
CA GLY A 101 7.29 -3.15 17.81
C GLY A 101 6.24 -4.06 18.45
N ALA A 102 5.07 -3.51 18.71
CA ALA A 102 3.90 -4.28 19.12
C ALA A 102 3.36 -5.11 17.95
N VAL A 103 2.67 -6.19 18.26
CA VAL A 103 1.97 -7.03 17.29
C VAL A 103 0.83 -6.23 16.66
N ILE A 104 0.71 -6.33 15.35
CA ILE A 104 -0.32 -5.66 14.57
C ILE A 104 -1.67 -6.36 14.79
N ASP A 105 -2.67 -5.60 15.23
CA ASP A 105 -4.06 -6.07 15.23
C ASP A 105 -4.59 -6.11 13.78
N THR A 106 -4.55 -7.30 13.20
CA THR A 106 -4.96 -7.50 11.79
C THR A 106 -6.44 -7.22 11.56
N SER A 107 -7.28 -7.25 12.60
CA SER A 107 -8.70 -6.89 12.50
C SER A 107 -8.93 -5.40 12.20
N LYS A 108 -7.94 -4.56 12.49
CA LYS A 108 -7.94 -3.12 12.22
C LYS A 108 -7.31 -2.75 10.87
N LEU A 109 -6.83 -3.75 10.12
CA LEU A 109 -6.25 -3.53 8.80
C LEU A 109 -7.33 -3.43 7.73
N ASN A 110 -7.65 -2.23 7.34
CA ASN A 110 -8.62 -1.96 6.30
C ASN A 110 -7.99 -1.37 5.02
N LEU A 111 -6.74 -0.94 5.07
CA LEU A 111 -6.00 -0.36 3.94
C LEU A 111 -4.80 -1.25 3.61
N ASP A 112 -4.80 -1.83 2.42
CA ASP A 112 -3.66 -2.59 1.89
C ASP A 112 -2.61 -1.68 1.24
N SER A 113 -1.44 -2.22 0.90
CA SER A 113 -0.36 -1.51 0.23
C SER A 113 -0.77 -0.88 -1.11
N SER A 114 -1.71 -1.48 -1.86
CA SER A 114 -2.26 -0.89 -3.08
C SER A 114 -3.05 0.39 -2.81
N GLY A 115 -3.90 0.39 -1.78
CA GLY A 115 -4.61 1.58 -1.33
C GLY A 115 -3.66 2.62 -0.73
N ALA A 116 -2.63 2.18 0.02
CA ALA A 116 -1.61 3.07 0.57
C ALA A 116 -0.82 3.78 -0.54
N PHE A 117 -0.46 3.07 -1.63
CA PHE A 117 0.17 3.67 -2.81
C PHE A 117 -0.72 4.74 -3.46
N THR A 118 -1.99 4.42 -3.68
CA THR A 118 -2.94 5.35 -4.31
C THR A 118 -3.08 6.64 -3.51
N LEU A 119 -3.19 6.54 -2.19
CA LEU A 119 -3.26 7.71 -1.31
C LEU A 119 -1.94 8.48 -1.26
N ALA A 120 -0.81 7.78 -1.26
CA ALA A 120 0.50 8.40 -1.30
C ALA A 120 0.71 9.17 -2.62
N GLN A 121 0.33 8.59 -3.75
CA GLN A 121 0.39 9.24 -5.05
C GLN A 121 -0.49 10.49 -5.09
N GLN A 122 -1.75 10.40 -4.66
CA GLN A 122 -2.64 11.57 -4.59
C GLN A 122 -2.10 12.68 -3.68
N THR A 123 -1.40 12.31 -2.60
CA THR A 123 -0.81 13.28 -1.67
C THR A 123 0.41 13.94 -2.29
N ALA A 124 1.27 13.17 -2.97
CA ALA A 124 2.42 13.68 -3.71
C ALA A 124 1.99 14.63 -4.83
N ASP A 125 0.96 14.25 -5.62
CA ASP A 125 0.40 15.07 -6.71
C ASP A 125 -0.12 16.42 -6.19
N LYS A 126 -0.81 16.43 -5.05
CA LYS A 126 -1.27 17.66 -4.38
C LYS A 126 -0.13 18.56 -3.91
N SER A 127 0.99 17.95 -3.58
CA SER A 127 2.22 18.66 -3.15
C SER A 127 3.13 19.00 -4.33
N HIS A 128 2.69 18.72 -5.58
CA HIS A 128 3.48 18.90 -6.81
C HIS A 128 4.83 18.16 -6.78
N VAL A 129 4.84 16.99 -6.16
CA VAL A 129 6.02 16.14 -5.99
C VAL A 129 5.86 14.89 -6.85
N THR A 130 6.90 14.56 -7.64
CA THR A 130 6.98 13.33 -8.42
C THR A 130 7.96 12.36 -7.79
N PHE A 131 7.64 11.07 -7.85
CA PHE A 131 8.50 9.99 -7.37
C PHE A 131 8.54 8.83 -8.35
N ALA A 132 9.54 7.96 -8.25
CA ALA A 132 9.70 6.80 -9.11
C ALA A 132 9.30 5.50 -8.41
N THR A 133 9.67 5.35 -7.13
CA THR A 133 9.38 4.16 -6.33
C THR A 133 8.97 4.55 -4.91
N ALA A 134 8.37 3.61 -4.21
CA ALA A 134 7.95 3.76 -2.83
C ALA A 134 8.45 2.60 -1.98
N ASP A 135 8.91 2.92 -0.76
CA ASP A 135 9.22 1.94 0.28
C ASP A 135 8.08 1.91 1.29
N TYR A 136 7.65 0.72 1.64
CA TYR A 136 6.49 0.50 2.50
C TYR A 136 6.92 -0.08 3.84
N THR A 137 6.32 0.42 4.90
CA THR A 137 6.42 -0.17 6.23
C THR A 137 5.05 -0.12 6.89
N LEU A 138 4.46 -1.29 7.18
CA LEU A 138 3.30 -1.42 8.03
C LEU A 138 3.78 -1.78 9.44
N ARG A 139 3.37 -1.02 10.43
CA ARG A 139 3.70 -1.25 11.85
C ARG A 139 2.64 -0.61 12.74
N VAL A 140 2.76 -0.83 14.03
CA VAL A 140 1.92 -0.16 15.04
C VAL A 140 2.56 1.14 15.47
N ASP A 141 1.76 2.21 15.61
CA ASP A 141 2.18 3.50 16.19
C ASP A 141 2.26 3.44 17.73
N GLU A 142 2.64 4.53 18.36
CA GLU A 142 2.75 4.66 19.81
C GLU A 142 1.39 4.51 20.53
N ARG A 143 0.29 4.71 19.82
CA ARG A 143 -1.09 4.57 20.32
C ARG A 143 -1.68 3.18 20.11
N GLY A 144 -0.91 2.26 19.52
CA GLY A 144 -1.37 0.91 19.22
C GLY A 144 -2.21 0.80 17.95
N ASN A 145 -2.20 1.80 17.07
CA ASN A 145 -2.90 1.74 15.81
C ASN A 145 -1.96 1.31 14.68
N PRO A 146 -2.42 0.44 13.77
CA PRO A 146 -1.62 0.07 12.62
C PRO A 146 -1.56 1.23 11.62
N ILE A 147 -0.33 1.58 11.20
CA ILE A 147 -0.04 2.65 10.27
C ILE A 147 0.85 2.17 9.12
N TRP A 148 0.59 2.67 7.95
CA TRP A 148 1.49 2.63 6.81
C TRP A 148 2.44 3.83 6.83
N ARG A 149 3.73 3.57 6.73
CA ARG A 149 4.75 4.54 6.36
C ARG A 149 5.13 4.27 4.91
N VAL A 150 4.88 5.23 4.03
CA VAL A 150 5.24 5.17 2.61
C VAL A 150 6.31 6.21 2.35
N ALA A 151 7.56 5.78 2.16
CA ALA A 151 8.68 6.66 1.83
C ALA A 151 8.84 6.70 0.31
N LEU A 152 8.78 7.89 -0.25
CA LEU A 152 8.84 8.14 -1.69
C LEU A 152 10.28 8.40 -2.13
N GLN A 153 10.69 7.74 -3.21
CA GLN A 153 12.03 7.82 -3.78
C GLN A 153 11.95 8.39 -5.20
N GLY A 154 12.83 9.33 -5.50
CA GLY A 154 13.01 9.87 -6.84
C GLY A 154 13.75 8.89 -7.77
N GLN A 155 13.87 9.24 -9.05
CA GLN A 155 14.54 8.39 -10.06
C GLN A 155 16.01 8.09 -9.73
N ASN A 156 16.66 8.96 -8.99
CA ASN A 156 18.05 8.81 -8.52
C ASN A 156 18.17 8.10 -7.16
N GLY A 157 17.06 7.58 -6.60
CA GLY A 157 17.01 6.97 -5.28
C GLY A 157 17.04 7.96 -4.12
N ALA A 158 17.03 9.28 -4.40
CA ALA A 158 16.95 10.27 -3.33
C ALA A 158 15.56 10.27 -2.69
N SER A 159 15.50 10.42 -1.37
CA SER A 159 14.23 10.56 -0.65
C SER A 159 13.53 11.85 -1.07
N VAL A 160 12.27 11.72 -1.47
CA VAL A 160 11.40 12.82 -1.88
C VAL A 160 10.45 13.23 -0.76
N GLY A 161 10.18 12.31 0.15
CA GLY A 161 9.32 12.52 1.30
C GLY A 161 8.75 11.24 1.86
N THR A 162 8.06 11.36 2.97
CA THR A 162 7.38 10.23 3.63
C THR A 162 5.96 10.60 3.98
N ILE A 163 5.04 9.67 3.75
CA ILE A 163 3.62 9.82 4.04
C ILE A 163 3.22 8.75 5.03
N PHE A 164 2.54 9.15 6.09
CA PHE A 164 1.99 8.25 7.10
C PHE A 164 0.48 8.16 6.94
N LEU A 165 -0.04 6.93 6.89
CA LEU A 165 -1.44 6.63 6.60
C LEU A 165 -1.98 5.72 7.70
N GLY A 166 -3.09 6.10 8.32
CA GLY A 166 -3.83 5.20 9.20
C GLY A 166 -4.38 4.01 8.41
N SER A 167 -3.98 2.79 8.75
CA SER A 167 -4.43 1.61 7.99
C SER A 167 -5.89 1.23 8.27
N ASN A 168 -6.48 1.78 9.33
CA ASN A 168 -7.88 1.55 9.67
C ASN A 168 -8.84 2.36 8.78
N HIS A 169 -8.56 3.66 8.57
CA HIS A 169 -9.47 4.58 7.87
C HIS A 169 -8.93 5.09 6.54
N GLY A 170 -7.68 4.80 6.20
CA GLY A 170 -7.05 5.30 4.97
C GLY A 170 -6.84 6.83 4.99
N THR A 171 -6.62 7.39 6.17
CA THR A 171 -6.38 8.84 6.34
C THR A 171 -4.89 9.14 6.34
N VAL A 172 -4.50 10.23 5.71
CA VAL A 172 -3.14 10.77 5.83
C VAL A 172 -3.02 11.40 7.20
N THR A 173 -2.18 10.82 8.07
CA THR A 173 -1.98 11.31 9.44
C THR A 173 -0.82 12.29 9.57
N ARG A 174 0.20 12.12 8.71
CA ARG A 174 1.39 12.97 8.70
C ARG A 174 2.11 12.90 7.36
N THR A 175 2.79 13.98 6.98
CA THR A 175 3.71 14.03 5.86
C THR A 175 5.03 14.63 6.29
N GLU A 176 6.15 14.12 5.74
CA GLU A 176 7.51 14.61 6.01
C GLU A 176 8.23 14.80 4.67
N GLY A 177 8.89 15.93 4.48
CA GLY A 177 9.78 16.20 3.34
C GLY A 177 9.09 16.40 1.98
N LEU A 178 7.76 16.39 1.89
CA LEU A 178 7.03 16.58 0.62
C LEU A 178 7.01 18.03 0.10
N PHE A 179 7.52 18.98 0.88
CA PHE A 179 7.50 20.38 0.47
C PHE A 179 8.92 20.79 0.04
N SER A 180 9.11 20.96 -1.25
CA SER A 180 10.32 21.57 -1.80
C SER A 180 10.36 23.06 -1.43
N GLY A 181 10.93 23.39 -0.29
CA GLY A 181 11.15 24.77 0.12
C GLY A 181 10.53 25.15 1.46
N GLY A 182 11.16 24.77 2.56
CA GLY A 182 10.89 25.30 3.88
C GLY A 182 10.45 24.26 4.89
N ASP A 183 11.34 24.05 5.78
CA ASP A 183 11.25 23.44 7.11
C ASP A 183 9.87 23.66 7.78
N ARG A 184 8.91 22.75 7.53
CA ARG A 184 7.67 22.66 8.32
C ARG A 184 7.14 21.23 8.31
N THR A 185 7.34 20.55 9.41
CA THR A 185 6.56 19.38 9.80
C THR A 185 5.10 19.80 9.95
N ALA A 186 4.28 19.55 8.94
CA ALA A 186 2.85 19.76 9.06
C ALA A 186 2.24 18.55 9.76
N THR A 187 2.11 18.61 11.07
CA THR A 187 1.20 17.75 11.82
C THR A 187 -0.21 18.20 11.51
N VAL A 188 -0.96 17.36 10.79
CA VAL A 188 -2.41 17.53 10.71
C VAL A 188 -2.97 16.93 11.98
N ASP A 189 -3.24 17.78 12.97
CA ASP A 189 -3.99 17.39 14.14
C ASP A 189 -5.38 16.90 13.71
N GLU A 190 -5.73 15.68 14.13
CA GLU A 190 -7.10 15.16 14.10
C GLU A 190 -7.97 16.00 15.03
N GLN A 191 -8.43 17.14 14.55
CA GLN A 191 -9.52 17.86 15.23
C GLN A 191 -10.51 18.39 14.21
N SER A 192 -11.76 17.98 14.47
CA SER A 192 -13.02 18.55 13.94
C SER A 192 -13.53 18.00 12.61
N ASP A 193 -14.20 16.84 12.71
CA ASP A 193 -15.41 16.53 11.95
C ASP A 193 -16.66 16.90 12.77
N GLU A 194 -16.72 18.12 13.33
CA GLU A 194 -17.97 18.70 13.80
C GLU A 194 -17.87 20.22 13.78
N GLN A 195 -18.68 20.81 12.94
CA GLN A 195 -19.02 22.22 12.75
C GLN A 195 -18.50 22.85 11.45
N VAL A 196 -19.23 22.64 10.37
CA VAL A 196 -19.51 23.70 9.41
C VAL A 196 -21.00 23.62 9.03
N SER A 197 -21.82 24.15 9.89
CA SER A 197 -23.09 24.76 9.51
C SER A 197 -23.01 26.17 10.06
N GLN A 198 -22.89 27.14 9.20
CA GLN A 198 -23.53 28.45 9.18
C GLN A 198 -22.64 29.51 8.53
N GLU A 199 -23.20 30.05 7.46
CA GLU A 199 -23.24 31.45 7.04
C GLU A 199 -21.94 32.21 6.82
N ALA A 200 -21.71 32.53 5.58
CA ALA A 200 -21.36 33.88 5.12
C ALA A 200 -21.71 34.05 3.66
N ASP A 201 -22.57 34.98 3.43
CA ASP A 201 -23.00 35.57 2.17
C ASP A 201 -21.85 36.26 1.42
N GLU A 202 -22.07 36.34 0.07
CA GLU A 202 -21.70 37.40 -0.87
C GLU A 202 -20.20 37.58 -1.24
N ASP A 203 -19.90 37.37 -2.42
CA ASP A 203 -19.60 38.15 -3.62
C ASP A 203 -18.54 37.54 -4.53
N ASP A 204 -18.94 37.40 -5.79
CA ASP A 204 -18.22 37.59 -7.03
C ASP A 204 -16.87 36.88 -7.25
N ASP A 205 -16.94 35.74 -7.98
CA ASP A 205 -16.11 35.43 -9.15
C ASP A 205 -16.49 34.04 -9.71
N GLY A 206 -17.14 34.03 -10.86
CA GLY A 206 -17.74 32.84 -11.49
C GLY A 206 -16.78 31.76 -11.95
N ASP A 207 -15.48 31.95 -11.89
CA ASP A 207 -14.48 30.98 -12.42
C ASP A 207 -13.86 30.10 -11.32
N THR A 208 -13.77 30.61 -10.10
CA THR A 208 -13.25 29.84 -8.94
C THR A 208 -14.23 28.78 -8.44
N ASN A 209 -15.53 28.95 -8.66
CA ASN A 209 -16.54 28.00 -8.23
C ASN A 209 -16.58 26.72 -9.09
N ILE A 210 -16.29 26.84 -10.39
CA ILE A 210 -16.27 25.69 -11.30
C ILE A 210 -15.07 24.80 -10.99
N VAL A 211 -13.90 25.36 -10.67
CA VAL A 211 -12.71 24.63 -10.27
C VAL A 211 -12.93 23.94 -8.93
N LYS A 212 -13.50 24.61 -7.93
CA LYS A 212 -13.86 24.02 -6.63
C LYS A 212 -14.88 22.88 -6.75
N LEU A 213 -15.86 23.01 -7.65
CA LEU A 213 -16.86 21.96 -7.91
C LEU A 213 -16.25 20.75 -8.65
N ARG A 214 -15.33 20.96 -9.58
CA ARG A 214 -14.61 19.87 -10.27
C ARG A 214 -13.69 19.12 -9.32
N ILE A 215 -12.96 19.83 -8.48
CA ILE A 215 -12.11 19.24 -7.43
C ILE A 215 -12.98 18.45 -6.43
N LYS A 216 -14.10 18.99 -6.00
CA LYS A 216 -15.01 18.29 -5.06
C LYS A 216 -15.70 17.06 -5.66
N ARG A 217 -15.95 17.03 -6.99
CA ARG A 217 -16.47 15.85 -7.70
C ARG A 217 -15.39 14.79 -7.89
N ALA A 218 -14.17 15.17 -8.29
CA ALA A 218 -13.04 14.25 -8.40
C ALA A 218 -12.70 13.62 -7.03
N PHE A 219 -12.82 14.38 -5.95
CA PHE A 219 -12.64 13.90 -4.58
C PHE A 219 -13.67 12.85 -4.16
N ARG A 220 -14.96 13.06 -4.51
CA ARG A 220 -16.01 12.07 -4.20
C ARG A 220 -15.80 10.78 -5.00
N GLN A 221 -15.46 10.90 -6.28
CA GLN A 221 -15.27 9.76 -7.16
C GLN A 221 -14.06 8.91 -6.73
N ALA A 222 -12.92 9.55 -6.42
CA ALA A 222 -11.74 8.87 -5.89
C ALA A 222 -12.01 8.21 -4.52
N ARG A 223 -12.78 8.86 -3.65
CA ARG A 223 -13.19 8.32 -2.35
C ARG A 223 -14.13 7.10 -2.50
N ASP A 224 -14.99 7.10 -3.50
CA ASP A 224 -15.93 6.01 -3.73
C ASP A 224 -15.25 4.81 -4.41
N ASP A 225 -14.27 5.03 -5.26
CA ASP A 225 -13.44 3.97 -5.86
C ASP A 225 -12.51 3.33 -4.83
N VAL A 226 -11.89 4.12 -3.95
CA VAL A 226 -11.13 3.63 -2.79
C VAL A 226 -12.03 2.82 -1.86
N LYS A 227 -13.25 3.28 -1.57
CA LYS A 227 -14.21 2.52 -0.76
C LYS A 227 -14.61 1.20 -1.40
N ARG A 228 -14.84 1.15 -2.71
CA ARG A 228 -15.21 -0.10 -3.43
C ARG A 228 -14.08 -1.12 -3.39
N THR A 229 -12.85 -0.71 -3.64
CA THR A 229 -11.65 -1.57 -3.53
C THR A 229 -11.44 -2.00 -2.09
N PHE A 230 -11.65 -1.13 -1.14
CA PHE A 230 -11.60 -1.33 0.28
C PHE A 230 -12.60 -2.41 0.78
N PHE A 231 -13.86 -2.33 0.38
CA PHE A 231 -14.85 -3.34 0.76
C PHE A 231 -14.56 -4.72 0.15
N LYS A 232 -14.01 -4.76 -1.05
CA LYS A 232 -13.66 -6.02 -1.73
C LYS A 232 -12.49 -6.71 -1.03
N VAL A 233 -11.46 -5.98 -0.66
CA VAL A 233 -10.28 -6.50 0.06
C VAL A 233 -10.65 -6.91 1.48
N ARG A 234 -11.42 -6.10 2.21
CA ARG A 234 -11.89 -6.40 3.56
C ARG A 234 -12.71 -7.70 3.59
N ARG A 235 -13.63 -7.88 2.66
CA ARG A 235 -14.46 -9.09 2.60
C ARG A 235 -13.61 -10.34 2.38
N SER A 236 -12.67 -10.28 1.43
CA SER A 236 -11.76 -11.40 1.16
C SER A 236 -10.84 -11.71 2.35
N PHE A 237 -10.43 -10.70 3.10
CA PHE A 237 -9.57 -10.87 4.26
C PHE A 237 -10.34 -11.40 5.47
N VAL A 238 -11.51 -10.84 5.77
CA VAL A 238 -12.38 -11.29 6.86
C VAL A 238 -12.85 -12.73 6.62
N ASP A 239 -13.30 -13.05 5.40
CA ASP A 239 -13.73 -14.40 5.03
C ASP A 239 -12.58 -15.41 5.20
N PHE A 240 -11.34 -15.04 4.83
CA PHE A 240 -10.17 -15.90 5.02
C PHE A 240 -9.85 -16.19 6.51
N PHE A 241 -10.08 -15.23 7.41
CA PHE A 241 -9.79 -15.39 8.84
C PHE A 241 -10.95 -15.92 9.68
N GLN A 242 -12.21 -15.78 9.22
CA GLN A 242 -13.39 -16.23 9.94
C GLN A 242 -13.87 -17.63 9.56
N ASP A 243 -13.43 -18.17 8.43
CA ASP A 243 -13.78 -19.53 8.02
C ASP A 243 -12.98 -20.54 8.89
N LYS A 244 -13.66 -21.05 9.92
CA LYS A 244 -13.19 -22.10 10.85
C LYS A 244 -13.64 -23.46 10.38
#